data_ebf1e670349d9a66dd9063e117352157
#
_entry.id   ebf1e670349d9a66dd9063e117352157
#
_cell.length_a   1.000
_cell.length_b   1.000
_cell.length_c   1.000
_cell.angle_alpha   90.00
_cell.angle_beta   90.00
_cell.angle_gamma   90.00
#
_symmetry.space_group_name_H-M   'P 1'
#
loop_
_entity.id
_entity.type
_entity.pdbx_description
1 polymer ?
#
loop_
_entity_poly.entity_id
_entity_poly.type
_entity_poly.pdbx_seq_one_letter_code
_entity_poly.pdbx_strand_id
1 'polypeptide(L)'
;INNIIYFIEWDIISFNSGSVVMTFLFDXISLLFIGFVFFISSLVILYRDDYINGDMNINRFILLVLMFVISIIFLIIRPNIIRILLGWDGLGLVSYCLVIYYQNVRSYNAGIITALSNRIGDVCLLIAISXILNFGRXNYIYYLELLKGSFEMEIISFLVVVAAITRRAQIPFSSXLPAAIAAPTPVSALVHSSTLVTAGVFLLIRFRATFSDXLNIFILLISGLTIFIAGLGANFEYDLKKIIALSTLRQLGLIISILSIGFSVLAFFHLLTHALFKALLFICAGIVIHVIKDSQDIRFIGNLSFQLPITSVCLCISNLALCGIPFLAGFYSRDLILEIVSLRYINIFFFLFYFSTGLTVCYSFRLFYYTLCGDFNILSIYNIGEYRFNIIKGILGLLIIAIIGGSFLS
;
A
#
# COMPACT_ATOMS: atom_id res chain seq x y z
N ILE A 1 6.90 -12.04 -19.18
CA ILE A 1 7.66 -11.95 -20.43
C ILE A 1 7.00 -12.81 -21.50
N ASN A 2 6.72 -14.09 -21.25
CA ASN A 2 6.11 -14.97 -22.25
C ASN A 2 4.57 -14.95 -22.27
N ASN A 3 3.94 -14.13 -21.45
CA ASN A 3 2.46 -13.99 -21.33
C ASN A 3 1.74 -15.34 -21.16
N ILE A 4 2.40 -16.30 -20.53
CA ILE A 4 1.82 -17.61 -20.25
C ILE A 4 0.91 -17.50 -19.03
N ILE A 5 -0.30 -18.06 -19.14
CA ILE A 5 -1.29 -18.06 -18.06
C ILE A 5 -1.58 -19.51 -17.70
N TYR A 6 -1.36 -19.87 -16.45
CA TYR A 6 -1.74 -21.17 -15.91
C TYR A 6 -2.99 -21.02 -15.06
N PHE A 7 -4.03 -21.74 -15.44
CA PHE A 7 -5.31 -21.76 -14.72
C PHE A 7 -5.57 -23.21 -14.30
N ILE A 8 -5.52 -23.46 -12.99
CA ILE A 8 -5.67 -24.78 -12.40
C ILE A 8 -6.97 -24.81 -11.59
N GLU A 9 -7.87 -25.74 -11.91
CA GLU A 9 -9.15 -25.93 -11.22
C GLU A 9 -9.22 -27.30 -10.58
N TRP A 10 -9.75 -27.35 -9.36
CA TRP A 10 -10.00 -28.58 -8.63
C TRP A 10 -11.35 -28.44 -7.91
N ASP A 11 -12.32 -29.24 -8.30
CA ASP A 11 -13.66 -29.24 -7.72
C ASP A 11 -13.59 -29.83 -6.31
N ILE A 12 -14.05 -29.06 -5.32
CA ILE A 12 -14.12 -29.46 -3.92
C ILE A 12 -15.50 -30.06 -3.61
N ILE A 13 -16.56 -29.30 -3.93
CA ILE A 13 -17.96 -29.69 -3.66
C ILE A 13 -18.81 -29.18 -4.82
N SER A 14 -19.64 -30.07 -5.36
CA SER A 14 -20.65 -29.72 -6.36
C SER A 14 -22.06 -29.81 -5.74
N PHE A 15 -22.81 -28.73 -5.86
CA PHE A 15 -24.24 -28.69 -5.52
C PHE A 15 -25.06 -28.72 -6.79
N ASN A 16 -26.37 -29.00 -6.68
CA ASN A 16 -27.25 -29.09 -7.83
C ASN A 16 -27.25 -27.81 -8.70
N SER A 17 -27.10 -26.67 -8.07
CA SER A 17 -27.16 -25.35 -8.77
C SER A 17 -25.81 -24.65 -8.91
N GLY A 18 -24.71 -25.20 -8.35
CA GLY A 18 -23.40 -24.57 -8.42
C GLY A 18 -22.29 -25.45 -7.94
N SER A 19 -21.04 -25.07 -8.23
CA SER A 19 -19.86 -25.77 -7.79
C SER A 19 -18.90 -24.85 -7.06
N VAL A 20 -18.34 -25.34 -5.95
CA VAL A 20 -17.25 -24.66 -5.22
C VAL A 20 -15.94 -25.28 -5.69
N VAL A 21 -15.19 -24.52 -6.44
CA VAL A 21 -13.96 -24.99 -7.10
C VAL A 21 -12.76 -24.32 -6.46
N MET A 22 -11.69 -25.09 -6.21
CA MET A 22 -10.39 -24.54 -5.80
C MET A 22 -9.63 -24.15 -7.06
N THR A 23 -9.45 -22.86 -7.27
CA THR A 23 -8.83 -22.34 -8.49
C THR A 23 -7.56 -21.58 -8.14
N PHE A 24 -6.55 -21.74 -9.00
CA PHE A 24 -5.28 -21.01 -8.93
C PHE A 24 -5.02 -20.37 -10.30
N LEU A 25 -4.70 -19.08 -10.29
CA LEU A 25 -4.37 -18.31 -11.47
C LEU A 25 -2.94 -17.77 -11.35
N PHE A 26 -2.06 -18.20 -12.24
CA PHE A 26 -0.68 -17.71 -12.33
C PHE A 26 -0.52 -16.96 -13.64
N ASP A 27 -0.45 -15.64 -13.57
CA ASP A 27 -0.22 -14.73 -14.70
C ASP A 27 0.85 -13.68 -14.33
N UNK A 28 1.13 -12.87 -14.99
CA UNK A 28 2.11 -12.00 -14.83
C UNK A 28 1.96 -11.16 -13.74
N ILE A 29 0.83 -10.57 -13.77
CA ILE A 29 0.47 -9.65 -12.68
C ILE A 29 0.60 -10.34 -11.31
N SER A 30 0.06 -11.54 -11.16
CA SER A 30 0.10 -12.27 -9.88
C SER A 30 1.52 -12.66 -9.48
N LEU A 31 2.32 -13.17 -10.41
CA LEU A 31 3.69 -13.63 -10.10
C LEU A 31 4.62 -12.46 -9.75
N LEU A 32 4.54 -11.36 -10.51
CA LEU A 32 5.31 -10.16 -10.20
C LEU A 32 4.94 -9.60 -8.82
N PHE A 33 3.65 -9.51 -8.53
CA PHE A 33 3.20 -8.98 -7.24
C PHE A 33 3.69 -9.85 -6.07
N ILE A 34 3.58 -11.18 -6.19
CA ILE A 34 4.07 -12.12 -5.16
C ILE A 34 5.59 -11.97 -4.97
N GLY A 35 6.34 -11.87 -6.06
CA GLY A 35 7.79 -11.68 -6.01
C GLY A 35 8.17 -10.43 -5.23
N PHE A 36 7.49 -9.31 -5.49
CA PHE A 36 7.70 -8.05 -4.76
C PHE A 36 7.35 -8.17 -3.29
N VAL A 37 6.23 -8.85 -2.96
CA VAL A 37 5.81 -9.06 -1.56
C VAL A 37 6.86 -9.88 -0.80
N PHE A 38 7.35 -10.98 -1.39
CA PHE A 38 8.41 -11.80 -0.78
C PHE A 38 9.70 -11.01 -0.59
N PHE A 39 10.09 -10.23 -1.59
CA PHE A 39 11.31 -9.43 -1.54
C PHE A 39 11.25 -8.39 -0.40
N ILE A 40 10.16 -7.62 -0.34
CA ILE A 40 9.98 -6.59 0.70
C ILE A 40 9.90 -7.23 2.09
N SER A 41 9.14 -8.35 2.23
CA SER A 41 8.99 -9.01 3.53
C SER A 41 10.29 -9.59 4.04
N SER A 42 11.15 -10.14 3.17
CA SER A 42 12.46 -10.67 3.57
C SER A 42 13.36 -9.58 4.13
N LEU A 43 13.40 -8.41 3.47
CA LEU A 43 14.23 -7.29 3.91
C LEU A 43 13.68 -6.64 5.21
N VAL A 44 12.36 -6.60 5.37
CA VAL A 44 11.73 -6.09 6.60
C VAL A 44 12.02 -7.04 7.78
N ILE A 45 12.05 -8.36 7.55
CA ILE A 45 12.38 -9.34 8.61
C ILE A 45 13.85 -9.16 9.04
N LEU A 46 14.77 -8.95 8.07
CA LEU A 46 16.18 -8.66 8.39
C LEU A 46 16.33 -7.36 9.19
N TYR A 47 15.65 -6.30 8.78
CA TYR A 47 15.64 -5.01 9.47
C TYR A 47 15.14 -5.15 10.92
N ARG A 48 14.12 -5.97 11.12
CA ARG A 48 13.44 -6.12 12.39
C ARG A 48 14.36 -6.76 13.47
N ASP A 49 15.27 -7.66 13.11
CA ASP A 49 16.15 -8.35 14.06
C ASP A 49 16.94 -7.38 14.95
N ASP A 50 17.39 -6.28 14.37
CA ASP A 50 18.11 -5.23 15.12
C ASP A 50 17.16 -4.18 15.70
N TYR A 51 15.99 -3.94 15.10
CA TYR A 51 15.04 -2.90 15.53
C TYR A 51 14.31 -3.29 16.82
N ILE A 52 13.85 -4.55 16.93
CA ILE A 52 13.08 -5.05 18.09
C ILE A 52 14.00 -5.92 18.99
N ASN A 53 15.27 -5.59 19.07
CA ASN A 53 16.21 -6.35 19.86
C ASN A 53 15.93 -6.13 21.37
N GLY A 54 15.67 -7.24 22.08
CA GLY A 54 15.36 -7.20 23.50
C GLY A 54 13.90 -7.53 23.86
N ASP A 55 13.00 -7.57 22.89
CA ASP A 55 11.60 -7.98 23.14
C ASP A 55 11.51 -9.50 23.35
N MET A 56 10.82 -9.89 24.41
CA MET A 56 10.59 -11.31 24.74
C MET A 56 9.71 -12.02 23.70
N ASN A 57 8.87 -11.29 22.97
CA ASN A 57 7.85 -11.84 22.08
C ASN A 57 8.25 -11.83 20.59
N ILE A 58 9.55 -11.99 20.33
CA ILE A 58 10.13 -11.97 18.98
C ILE A 58 9.45 -13.00 18.05
N ASN A 59 9.30 -14.25 18.54
CA ASN A 59 8.72 -15.35 17.77
C ASN A 59 7.26 -15.08 17.36
N ARG A 60 6.48 -14.45 18.26
CA ARG A 60 5.11 -14.04 17.99
C ARG A 60 5.07 -13.03 16.83
N PHE A 61 6.00 -12.08 16.80
CA PHE A 61 6.08 -11.08 15.74
C PHE A 61 6.36 -11.72 14.37
N ILE A 62 7.39 -12.59 14.31
CA ILE A 62 7.77 -13.28 13.05
C ILE A 62 6.59 -14.10 12.52
N LEU A 63 5.94 -14.86 13.40
CA LEU A 63 4.81 -15.71 13.01
C LEU A 63 3.67 -14.85 12.45
N LEU A 64 3.34 -13.73 13.07
CA LEU A 64 2.30 -12.82 12.58
C LEU A 64 2.67 -12.24 11.20
N VAL A 65 3.95 -11.86 10.98
CA VAL A 65 4.40 -11.36 9.68
C VAL A 65 4.29 -12.45 8.61
N LEU A 66 4.69 -13.69 8.92
CA LEU A 66 4.57 -14.82 7.98
C LEU A 66 3.11 -15.12 7.64
N MET A 67 2.22 -15.15 8.64
CA MET A 67 0.77 -15.34 8.41
C MET A 67 0.19 -14.22 7.54
N PHE A 68 0.69 -13.00 7.72
CA PHE A 68 0.30 -11.85 6.90
C PHE A 68 0.70 -12.07 5.42
N VAL A 69 1.94 -12.50 5.16
CA VAL A 69 2.43 -12.78 3.80
C VAL A 69 1.62 -13.92 3.16
N ILE A 70 1.34 -14.99 3.90
CA ILE A 70 0.54 -16.13 3.41
C ILE A 70 -0.87 -15.66 3.00
N SER A 71 -1.51 -14.79 3.80
CA SER A 71 -2.85 -14.29 3.50
C SER A 71 -2.89 -13.45 2.22
N ILE A 72 -1.81 -12.67 1.94
CA ILE A 72 -1.68 -11.92 0.68
C ILE A 72 -1.56 -12.86 -0.51
N ILE A 73 -0.74 -13.91 -0.39
CA ILE A 73 -0.54 -14.91 -1.45
C ILE A 73 -1.90 -15.56 -1.79
N PHE A 74 -2.68 -15.92 -0.77
CA PHE A 74 -4.02 -16.50 -0.98
C PHE A 74 -4.97 -15.54 -1.70
N LEU A 75 -4.82 -14.24 -1.46
CA LEU A 75 -5.65 -13.24 -2.16
C LEU A 75 -5.23 -13.07 -3.62
N ILE A 76 -3.93 -13.10 -3.92
CA ILE A 76 -3.38 -12.80 -5.26
C ILE A 76 -3.64 -13.95 -6.23
N ILE A 77 -3.42 -15.20 -5.79
CA ILE A 77 -3.42 -16.38 -6.68
C ILE A 77 -4.85 -16.80 -7.06
N ARG A 78 -5.88 -16.36 -6.34
CA ARG A 78 -7.21 -16.95 -6.46
C ARG A 78 -8.18 -16.09 -7.27
N PRO A 79 -8.73 -16.64 -8.38
CA PRO A 79 -9.74 -15.95 -9.20
C PRO A 79 -11.18 -16.20 -8.76
N ASN A 80 -11.40 -16.79 -7.59
CA ASN A 80 -12.72 -17.08 -7.03
C ASN A 80 -12.98 -16.12 -5.86
N ILE A 81 -14.12 -15.40 -5.86
CA ILE A 81 -14.41 -14.37 -4.84
C ILE A 81 -14.52 -14.99 -3.44
N ILE A 82 -15.08 -16.19 -3.30
CA ILE A 82 -15.14 -16.89 -2.00
C ILE A 82 -13.73 -17.11 -1.45
N ARG A 83 -12.79 -17.46 -2.32
CA ARG A 83 -11.40 -17.71 -1.93
C ARG A 83 -10.63 -16.40 -1.69
N ILE A 84 -10.97 -15.33 -2.42
CA ILE A 84 -10.46 -13.99 -2.16
C ILE A 84 -10.87 -13.55 -0.75
N LEU A 85 -12.13 -13.82 -0.35
CA LEU A 85 -12.62 -13.49 1.00
C LEU A 85 -11.77 -14.15 2.08
N LEU A 86 -11.34 -15.41 1.88
CA LEU A 86 -10.47 -16.09 2.84
C LEU A 86 -9.14 -15.36 3.05
N GLY A 87 -8.48 -14.93 1.95
CA GLY A 87 -7.27 -14.12 2.02
C GLY A 87 -7.53 -12.73 2.61
N TRP A 88 -8.66 -12.15 2.26
CA TRP A 88 -9.11 -10.82 2.70
C TRP A 88 -9.33 -10.79 4.22
N ASP A 89 -10.07 -11.76 4.77
CA ASP A 89 -10.32 -11.87 6.21
C ASP A 89 -9.02 -12.18 6.97
N GLY A 90 -8.17 -13.05 6.40
CA GLY A 90 -6.85 -13.33 6.97
C GLY A 90 -6.02 -12.07 7.11
N LEU A 91 -5.98 -11.23 6.06
CA LEU A 91 -5.30 -9.93 6.11
C LEU A 91 -5.87 -9.02 7.20
N GLY A 92 -7.21 -8.97 7.31
CA GLY A 92 -7.91 -8.15 8.30
C GLY A 92 -7.57 -8.54 9.72
N LEU A 93 -7.63 -9.84 10.03
CA LEU A 93 -7.34 -10.37 11.37
C LEU A 93 -5.87 -10.18 11.76
N VAL A 94 -4.95 -10.54 10.86
CA VAL A 94 -3.51 -10.46 11.17
C VAL A 94 -3.07 -8.99 11.27
N SER A 95 -3.59 -8.09 10.42
CA SER A 95 -3.26 -6.66 10.52
C SER A 95 -3.74 -6.07 11.86
N TYR A 96 -4.93 -6.48 12.33
CA TYR A 96 -5.45 -6.10 13.66
C TYR A 96 -4.49 -6.54 14.76
N CYS A 97 -4.04 -7.81 14.74
CA CYS A 97 -3.09 -8.34 15.73
C CYS A 97 -1.75 -7.57 15.70
N LEU A 98 -1.28 -7.19 14.50
CA LEU A 98 -0.03 -6.44 14.34
C LEU A 98 -0.16 -4.99 14.83
N VAL A 99 -1.33 -4.34 14.67
CA VAL A 99 -1.57 -2.99 15.18
C VAL A 99 -1.58 -2.98 16.72
N ILE A 100 -2.13 -4.02 17.36
CA ILE A 100 -2.23 -4.11 18.82
C ILE A 100 -0.94 -4.71 19.46
N TYR A 101 0.11 -4.92 18.69
CA TYR A 101 1.33 -5.59 19.17
C TYR A 101 1.83 -5.05 20.51
N TYR A 102 1.87 -3.72 20.69
CA TYR A 102 2.37 -3.08 21.92
C TYR A 102 1.36 -3.04 23.09
N GLN A 103 0.09 -3.40 22.88
CA GLN A 103 -0.95 -3.50 23.91
C GLN A 103 -1.14 -2.24 24.77
N ASN A 104 -1.02 -1.07 24.14
CA ASN A 104 -1.27 0.23 24.77
C ASN A 104 -2.69 0.71 24.46
N VAL A 105 -3.25 1.64 25.26
CA VAL A 105 -4.58 2.23 25.02
C VAL A 105 -4.67 2.80 23.60
N ARG A 106 -3.61 3.48 23.15
CA ARG A 106 -3.54 4.06 21.81
C ARG A 106 -3.63 2.97 20.72
N SER A 107 -2.94 1.83 20.91
CA SER A 107 -2.97 0.71 19.96
C SER A 107 -4.33 -0.01 19.98
N TYR A 108 -5.00 -0.12 21.12
CA TYR A 108 -6.35 -0.69 21.22
C TYR A 108 -7.37 0.16 20.46
N ASN A 109 -7.36 1.48 20.65
CA ASN A 109 -8.26 2.40 19.94
C ASN A 109 -8.03 2.34 18.42
N ALA A 110 -6.75 2.30 18.01
CA ALA A 110 -6.40 2.13 16.59
C ALA A 110 -6.90 0.79 16.04
N GLY A 111 -6.76 -0.28 16.83
CA GLY A 111 -7.22 -1.62 16.46
C GLY A 111 -8.73 -1.67 16.25
N ILE A 112 -9.51 -1.02 17.14
CA ILE A 112 -10.99 -0.98 17.00
C ILE A 112 -11.37 -0.28 15.69
N ILE A 113 -10.76 0.87 15.39
CA ILE A 113 -11.05 1.63 14.15
C ILE A 113 -10.75 0.77 12.92
N THR A 114 -9.58 0.10 12.89
CA THR A 114 -9.19 -0.74 11.74
C THR A 114 -10.09 -1.98 11.61
N ALA A 115 -10.49 -2.59 12.72
CA ALA A 115 -11.37 -3.77 12.71
C ALA A 115 -12.76 -3.40 12.18
N LEU A 116 -13.35 -2.30 12.68
CA LEU A 116 -14.69 -1.87 12.26
C LEU A 116 -14.72 -1.47 10.78
N SER A 117 -13.72 -0.71 10.31
CA SER A 117 -13.67 -0.31 8.90
C SER A 117 -13.52 -1.52 7.98
N ASN A 118 -12.70 -2.52 8.37
CA ASN A 118 -12.50 -3.74 7.58
C ASN A 118 -13.81 -4.55 7.49
N ARG A 119 -14.58 -4.63 8.59
CA ARG A 119 -15.86 -5.38 8.60
C ARG A 119 -16.88 -4.85 7.59
N ILE A 120 -16.90 -3.53 7.35
CA ILE A 120 -17.77 -2.95 6.32
C ILE A 120 -17.40 -3.52 4.94
N GLY A 121 -16.10 -3.62 4.64
CA GLY A 121 -15.63 -4.23 3.40
C GLY A 121 -15.96 -5.71 3.29
N ASP A 122 -15.87 -6.44 4.40
CA ASP A 122 -16.18 -7.88 4.46
C ASP A 122 -17.65 -8.12 4.11
N VAL A 123 -18.57 -7.31 4.66
CA VAL A 123 -20.02 -7.39 4.38
C VAL A 123 -20.27 -7.13 2.88
N CYS A 124 -19.62 -6.12 2.29
CA CYS A 124 -19.77 -5.81 0.86
C CYS A 124 -19.33 -7.00 -0.01
N LEU A 125 -18.23 -7.68 0.34
CA LEU A 125 -17.78 -8.87 -0.39
C LEU A 125 -18.74 -10.04 -0.24
N LEU A 126 -19.32 -10.25 0.95
CA LEU A 126 -20.31 -11.32 1.17
C LEU A 126 -21.58 -11.10 0.32
N ILE A 127 -22.04 -9.84 0.22
CA ILE A 127 -23.18 -9.50 -0.65
C ILE A 127 -22.78 -9.70 -2.12
N ALA A 128 -21.56 -9.34 -2.51
CA ALA A 128 -21.06 -9.56 -3.87
C ALA A 128 -20.99 -11.05 -4.20
N ILE A 129 -20.63 -11.92 -3.26
CA ILE A 129 -20.60 -13.38 -3.42
C ILE A 129 -22.01 -13.89 -3.67
N SER A 130 -23.00 -13.42 -2.93
CA SER A 130 -24.38 -13.82 -3.17
C SER A 130 -24.89 -13.47 -4.57
N UNK A 131 -24.35 -12.41 -5.03
CA UNK A 131 -24.65 -12.03 -6.24
C UNK A 131 -24.11 -12.80 -7.28
N ILE A 132 -22.93 -13.21 -7.22
CA ILE A 132 -22.23 -14.02 -8.22
C ILE A 132 -22.74 -15.47 -8.27
N LEU A 133 -23.19 -15.98 -7.16
CA LEU A 133 -23.75 -17.35 -7.12
C LEU A 133 -24.96 -17.54 -8.07
N ASN A 134 -25.66 -16.46 -8.40
CA ASN A 134 -26.75 -16.51 -9.38
C ASN A 134 -26.27 -16.97 -10.76
N PHE A 135 -24.97 -16.78 -11.09
CA PHE A 135 -24.39 -17.19 -12.37
C PHE A 135 -23.88 -18.65 -12.36
N GLY A 136 -24.02 -19.39 -11.24
CA GLY A 136 -23.67 -20.80 -11.13
C GLY A 136 -22.25 -21.11 -10.69
N ARG A 137 -21.32 -20.19 -10.84
CA ARG A 137 -19.91 -20.39 -10.42
C ARG A 137 -19.30 -19.15 -9.71
N UNK A 138 -18.44 -19.25 -8.96
CA UNK A 138 -17.87 -18.30 -8.26
C UNK A 138 -16.73 -17.76 -8.85
N ASN A 139 -16.19 -18.32 -9.93
CA ASN A 139 -15.04 -17.83 -10.65
C ASN A 139 -15.43 -16.60 -11.47
N TYR A 140 -15.11 -15.42 -10.99
CA TYR A 140 -15.53 -14.16 -11.59
C TYR A 140 -14.89 -13.89 -12.96
N ILE A 141 -13.70 -14.43 -13.23
CA ILE A 141 -12.92 -14.14 -14.45
C ILE A 141 -13.75 -14.44 -15.72
N TYR A 142 -14.51 -15.52 -15.73
CA TYR A 142 -15.33 -15.92 -16.87
C TYR A 142 -16.44 -14.91 -17.18
N TYR A 143 -16.91 -14.19 -16.16
CA TYR A 143 -18.09 -13.32 -16.27
C TYR A 143 -17.73 -11.84 -16.52
N LEU A 144 -16.47 -11.43 -16.29
CA LEU A 144 -16.05 -10.03 -16.39
C LEU A 144 -16.36 -9.40 -17.74
N GLU A 145 -16.08 -10.12 -18.83
CA GLU A 145 -16.31 -9.62 -20.19
C GLU A 145 -17.70 -9.97 -20.71
N LEU A 146 -18.18 -11.18 -20.39
CA LEU A 146 -19.47 -11.69 -20.89
C LEU A 146 -20.66 -10.91 -20.34
N LEU A 147 -20.63 -10.54 -19.08
CA LEU A 147 -21.74 -9.86 -18.39
C LEU A 147 -21.52 -8.37 -18.20
N LYS A 148 -20.55 -7.80 -18.89
CA LYS A 148 -20.29 -6.37 -18.86
C LYS A 148 -21.55 -5.60 -19.30
N GLY A 149 -22.01 -4.67 -18.47
CA GLY A 149 -23.22 -3.87 -18.70
C GLY A 149 -24.51 -4.49 -18.19
N SER A 150 -24.47 -5.70 -17.61
CA SER A 150 -25.65 -6.24 -16.93
C SER A 150 -25.81 -5.55 -15.56
N PHE A 151 -27.06 -5.31 -15.16
CA PHE A 151 -27.39 -4.64 -13.90
C PHE A 151 -26.79 -5.38 -12.69
N GLU A 152 -26.85 -6.70 -12.69
CA GLU A 152 -26.28 -7.53 -11.61
C GLU A 152 -24.77 -7.33 -11.48
N MET A 153 -24.06 -7.30 -12.62
CA MET A 153 -22.60 -7.13 -12.62
C MET A 153 -22.19 -5.71 -12.21
N GLU A 154 -23.02 -4.70 -12.50
CA GLU A 154 -22.81 -3.33 -12.03
C GLU A 154 -22.93 -3.25 -10.49
N ILE A 155 -23.90 -3.94 -9.88
CA ILE A 155 -24.05 -4.00 -8.43
C ILE A 155 -22.82 -4.70 -7.81
N ILE A 156 -22.39 -5.83 -8.38
CA ILE A 156 -21.22 -6.58 -7.92
C ILE A 156 -19.98 -5.70 -7.97
N SER A 157 -19.75 -5.01 -9.08
CA SER A 157 -18.58 -4.14 -9.25
C SER A 157 -18.61 -2.97 -8.26
N PHE A 158 -19.78 -2.38 -8.00
CA PHE A 158 -19.94 -1.32 -6.98
C PHE A 158 -19.58 -1.84 -5.58
N LEU A 159 -20.07 -3.02 -5.19
CA LEU A 159 -19.79 -3.63 -3.89
C LEU A 159 -18.29 -3.94 -3.73
N VAL A 160 -17.65 -4.46 -4.78
CA VAL A 160 -16.21 -4.72 -4.80
C VAL A 160 -15.41 -3.42 -4.66
N VAL A 161 -15.86 -2.34 -5.31
CA VAL A 161 -15.22 -1.00 -5.20
C VAL A 161 -15.34 -0.49 -3.75
N VAL A 162 -16.52 -0.60 -3.12
CA VAL A 162 -16.71 -0.17 -1.72
C VAL A 162 -15.77 -0.98 -0.81
N ALA A 163 -15.70 -2.31 -0.99
CA ALA A 163 -14.79 -3.16 -0.21
C ALA A 163 -13.32 -2.73 -0.39
N ALA A 164 -12.91 -2.38 -1.62
CA ALA A 164 -11.55 -1.91 -1.89
C ALA A 164 -11.28 -0.54 -1.22
N ILE A 165 -12.27 0.37 -1.21
CA ILE A 165 -12.16 1.71 -0.60
C ILE A 165 -11.91 1.58 0.92
N THR A 166 -12.57 0.65 1.61
CA THR A 166 -12.39 0.45 3.06
C THR A 166 -10.95 0.04 3.39
N ARG A 167 -10.35 -0.88 2.63
CA ARG A 167 -8.96 -1.34 2.85
C ARG A 167 -7.91 -0.28 2.53
N ARG A 168 -8.25 0.64 1.63
CA ARG A 168 -7.31 1.65 1.15
C ARG A 168 -7.36 2.96 1.91
N ALA A 169 -8.21 3.06 2.90
CA ALA A 169 -8.40 4.29 3.67
C ALA A 169 -8.75 5.50 2.78
N GLN A 170 -9.49 5.27 1.68
CA GLN A 170 -10.04 6.38 0.88
C GLN A 170 -11.21 7.02 1.61
N ILE A 171 -11.58 8.23 1.22
CA ILE A 171 -12.77 8.88 1.77
C ILE A 171 -14.00 7.98 1.55
N PRO A 172 -14.82 7.69 2.57
CA PRO A 172 -14.86 8.27 3.94
C PRO A 172 -13.99 7.56 4.99
N PHE A 173 -13.27 6.50 4.66
CA PHE A 173 -12.52 5.66 5.61
C PHE A 173 -11.07 6.12 5.80
N SER A 174 -10.76 7.41 5.56
CA SER A 174 -9.39 7.93 5.56
C SER A 174 -8.70 7.83 6.92
N SER A 175 -9.44 7.80 8.01
CA SER A 175 -8.91 7.69 9.38
C SER A 175 -8.25 6.34 9.71
N UNK A 176 -8.43 5.40 8.95
CA UNK A 176 -7.92 4.17 9.18
C UNK A 176 -6.47 4.10 9.15
N LEU A 177 -5.89 4.77 8.18
CA LEU A 177 -4.45 4.65 7.96
C LEU A 177 -3.64 5.44 8.99
N PRO A 178 -3.95 6.70 9.33
CA PRO A 178 -3.23 7.37 10.41
C PRO A 178 -3.37 6.69 11.78
N ALA A 179 -4.49 6.07 12.07
CA ALA A 179 -4.68 5.33 13.33
C ALA A 179 -3.72 4.14 13.42
N ALA A 180 -3.55 3.41 12.33
CA ALA A 180 -2.70 2.21 12.25
C ALA A 180 -1.20 2.49 12.46
N ILE A 181 -0.78 3.76 12.47
CA ILE A 181 0.60 4.20 12.74
C ILE A 181 1.05 3.85 14.18
N ALA A 182 0.12 3.55 15.09
CA ALA A 182 0.43 3.06 16.45
C ALA A 182 1.26 1.76 16.43
N ALA A 183 1.29 1.05 15.31
CA ALA A 183 2.07 -0.18 15.10
C ALA A 183 3.60 0.10 15.10
N PRO A 184 4.44 -0.94 15.38
CA PRO A 184 5.89 -0.83 15.19
C PRO A 184 6.27 -0.48 13.76
N THR A 185 7.42 0.19 13.55
CA THR A 185 7.84 0.63 12.21
C THR A 185 8.04 -0.51 11.21
N PRO A 186 8.53 -1.73 11.57
CA PRO A 186 8.56 -2.82 10.59
C PRO A 186 7.18 -3.21 10.07
N VAL A 187 6.14 -3.10 10.93
CA VAL A 187 4.75 -3.36 10.53
C VAL A 187 4.28 -2.27 9.56
N SER A 188 4.55 -0.99 9.88
CA SER A 188 4.12 0.11 9.00
C SER A 188 4.81 0.04 7.64
N ALA A 189 6.09 -0.39 7.59
CA ALA A 189 6.83 -0.58 6.35
C ALA A 189 6.26 -1.70 5.48
N LEU A 190 5.77 -2.79 6.09
CA LEU A 190 5.25 -3.93 5.33
C LEU A 190 3.73 -3.81 5.12
N VAL A 191 2.96 -3.65 6.19
CA VAL A 191 1.50 -3.69 6.15
C VAL A 191 0.93 -2.46 5.44
N HIS A 192 1.31 -1.25 5.89
CA HIS A 192 0.64 -0.02 5.48
C HIS A 192 1.23 0.62 4.22
N SER A 193 2.48 0.30 3.84
CA SER A 193 3.08 0.86 2.63
C SER A 193 2.92 -0.05 1.42
N SER A 194 3.19 -1.36 1.54
CA SER A 194 3.41 -2.21 0.37
C SER A 194 2.36 -3.30 0.17
N THR A 195 1.61 -3.72 1.19
CA THR A 195 0.87 -4.99 1.07
C THR A 195 -0.63 -4.91 1.37
N LEU A 196 -1.08 -4.48 2.55
CA LEU A 196 -2.50 -4.49 2.89
C LEU A 196 -3.29 -3.56 1.97
N VAL A 197 -2.77 -2.36 1.76
CA VAL A 197 -3.45 -1.34 0.95
C VAL A 197 -3.39 -1.70 -0.54
N THR A 198 -2.31 -2.37 -0.98
CA THR A 198 -2.16 -2.81 -2.38
C THR A 198 -3.10 -3.98 -2.72
N ALA A 199 -3.53 -4.78 -1.74
CA ALA A 199 -4.52 -5.85 -1.95
C ALA A 199 -5.84 -5.29 -2.51
N GLY A 200 -6.31 -4.15 -2.00
CA GLY A 200 -7.49 -3.48 -2.55
C GLY A 200 -7.28 -2.97 -3.98
N VAL A 201 -6.06 -2.45 -4.30
CA VAL A 201 -5.72 -2.05 -5.68
C VAL A 201 -5.76 -3.26 -6.61
N PHE A 202 -5.14 -4.36 -6.20
CA PHE A 202 -5.09 -5.60 -6.98
C PHE A 202 -6.50 -6.09 -7.33
N LEU A 203 -7.40 -6.06 -6.35
CA LEU A 203 -8.80 -6.43 -6.56
C LEU A 203 -9.47 -5.53 -7.62
N LEU A 204 -9.25 -4.21 -7.55
CA LEU A 204 -9.81 -3.27 -8.53
C LEU A 204 -9.19 -3.47 -9.93
N ILE A 205 -7.89 -3.78 -10.03
CA ILE A 205 -7.25 -4.08 -11.32
C ILE A 205 -7.93 -5.28 -11.97
N ARG A 206 -8.24 -6.33 -11.19
CA ARG A 206 -8.91 -7.53 -11.67
C ARG A 206 -10.34 -7.24 -12.15
N PHE A 207 -11.09 -6.39 -11.42
CA PHE A 207 -12.48 -6.07 -11.74
C PHE A 207 -12.64 -4.89 -12.70
N ARG A 208 -11.54 -4.32 -13.22
CA ARG A 208 -11.58 -3.10 -14.07
C ARG A 208 -12.50 -3.24 -15.28
N ALA A 209 -12.56 -4.43 -15.89
CA ALA A 209 -13.34 -4.68 -17.10
C ALA A 209 -14.85 -4.43 -16.92
N THR A 210 -15.38 -4.59 -15.69
CA THR A 210 -16.82 -4.47 -15.39
C THR A 210 -17.25 -3.05 -15.00
N PHE A 211 -16.33 -2.10 -14.87
CA PHE A 211 -16.67 -0.76 -14.39
C PHE A 211 -17.50 0.00 -15.43
N SER A 212 -18.71 0.42 -15.04
CA SER A 212 -19.57 1.32 -15.83
C SER A 212 -19.04 2.75 -15.72
N ASP A 213 -19.47 3.61 -16.62
CA ASP A 213 -19.06 5.03 -16.61
C ASP A 213 -19.46 5.78 -15.33
N UNK A 214 -20.40 5.39 -14.85
CA UNK A 214 -20.81 5.91 -13.66
C UNK A 214 -19.94 5.62 -12.53
N LEU A 215 -19.67 4.42 -12.48
CA LEU A 215 -18.76 3.95 -11.44
C LEU A 215 -17.37 4.59 -11.60
N ASN A 216 -16.88 4.72 -12.82
CA ASN A 216 -15.59 5.36 -13.12
C ASN A 216 -15.54 6.81 -12.62
N ILE A 217 -16.60 7.60 -12.86
CA ILE A 217 -16.70 9.00 -12.41
C ILE A 217 -16.72 9.05 -10.87
N PHE A 218 -17.49 8.17 -10.24
CA PHE A 218 -17.57 8.07 -8.77
C PHE A 218 -16.19 7.79 -8.16
N ILE A 219 -15.47 6.80 -8.71
CA ILE A 219 -14.12 6.43 -8.25
C ILE A 219 -13.16 7.60 -8.46
N LEU A 220 -13.23 8.28 -9.61
CA LEU A 220 -12.35 9.41 -9.94
C LEU A 220 -12.58 10.58 -8.98
N LEU A 221 -13.84 10.86 -8.62
CA LEU A 221 -14.19 11.92 -7.67
C LEU A 221 -13.59 11.63 -6.28
N ILE A 222 -13.84 10.42 -5.75
CA ILE A 222 -13.32 10.02 -4.42
C ILE A 222 -11.78 10.07 -4.43
N SER A 223 -11.15 9.53 -5.48
CA SER A 223 -9.68 9.51 -5.56
C SER A 223 -9.09 10.91 -5.68
N GLY A 224 -9.69 11.79 -6.46
CA GLY A 224 -9.25 13.19 -6.60
C GLY A 224 -9.31 13.93 -5.27
N LEU A 225 -10.43 13.79 -4.54
CA LEU A 225 -10.58 14.38 -3.21
C LEU A 225 -9.57 13.81 -2.20
N THR A 226 -9.31 12.49 -2.22
CA THR A 226 -8.32 11.88 -1.32
C THR A 226 -6.91 12.36 -1.61
N ILE A 227 -6.53 12.52 -2.89
CA ILE A 227 -5.22 13.03 -3.29
C ILE A 227 -5.02 14.44 -2.71
N PHE A 228 -6.02 15.29 -2.87
CA PHE A 228 -5.97 16.69 -2.44
C PHE A 228 -5.91 16.80 -0.91
N ILE A 229 -6.82 16.15 -0.19
CA ILE A 229 -6.92 16.22 1.28
C ILE A 229 -5.66 15.63 1.93
N ALA A 230 -5.16 14.49 1.40
CA ALA A 230 -3.95 13.86 1.93
C ALA A 230 -2.71 14.72 1.69
N GLY A 231 -2.64 15.38 0.52
CA GLY A 231 -1.55 16.30 0.21
C GLY A 231 -1.51 17.52 1.12
N LEU A 232 -2.68 18.13 1.37
CA LEU A 232 -2.80 19.24 2.32
C LEU A 232 -2.44 18.80 3.74
N GLY A 233 -3.04 17.69 4.23
CA GLY A 233 -2.80 17.19 5.57
C GLY A 233 -1.33 16.91 5.83
N ALA A 234 -0.62 16.32 4.85
CA ALA A 234 0.80 16.01 4.98
C ALA A 234 1.66 17.27 5.20
N ASN A 235 1.24 18.42 4.67
CA ASN A 235 1.97 19.67 4.83
C ASN A 235 1.81 20.33 6.20
N PHE A 236 0.78 19.96 6.98
CA PHE A 236 0.55 20.56 8.30
C PHE A 236 0.93 19.64 9.47
N GLU A 237 1.13 18.34 9.21
CA GLU A 237 1.54 17.38 10.24
C GLU A 237 3.03 17.52 10.57
N TYR A 238 3.38 17.29 11.84
CA TYR A 238 4.78 17.31 12.31
C TYR A 238 5.31 15.92 12.67
N ASP A 239 4.43 14.91 12.82
CA ASP A 239 4.84 13.53 13.10
C ASP A 239 5.41 12.87 11.85
N LEU A 240 6.67 12.40 11.90
CA LEU A 240 7.38 11.80 10.77
C LEU A 240 6.60 10.62 10.18
N LYS A 241 6.10 9.69 11.03
CA LYS A 241 5.31 8.55 10.56
C LYS A 241 4.01 9.00 9.88
N LYS A 242 3.32 10.01 10.44
CA LYS A 242 2.05 10.51 9.86
C LYS A 242 2.27 11.15 8.49
N ILE A 243 3.36 11.93 8.32
CA ILE A 243 3.69 12.54 7.03
C ILE A 243 3.87 11.44 5.96
N ILE A 244 4.64 10.39 6.28
CA ILE A 244 4.88 9.29 5.35
C ILE A 244 3.57 8.53 5.05
N ALA A 245 2.70 8.34 6.05
CA ALA A 245 1.41 7.65 5.86
C ALA A 245 0.43 8.48 5.00
N LEU A 246 0.35 9.80 5.22
CA LEU A 246 -0.48 10.67 4.38
C LEU A 246 0.04 10.70 2.95
N SER A 247 1.36 10.65 2.77
CA SER A 247 1.95 10.56 1.43
C SER A 247 1.65 9.20 0.76
N THR A 248 1.53 8.06 1.51
CA THR A 248 1.05 6.80 0.90
C THR A 248 -0.41 6.91 0.47
N LEU A 249 -1.27 7.49 1.30
CA LEU A 249 -2.69 7.68 0.98
C LEU A 249 -2.86 8.50 -0.30
N ARG A 250 -2.05 9.55 -0.47
CA ARG A 250 -2.06 10.37 -1.67
C ARG A 250 -1.67 9.58 -2.91
N GLN A 251 -0.59 8.79 -2.86
CA GLN A 251 -0.14 7.99 -4.01
C GLN A 251 -1.16 6.89 -4.38
N LEU A 252 -1.85 6.35 -3.37
CA LEU A 252 -2.92 5.39 -3.60
C LEU A 252 -4.10 6.02 -4.34
N GLY A 253 -4.40 7.27 -4.02
CA GLY A 253 -5.40 8.05 -4.77
C GLY A 253 -5.01 8.17 -6.25
N LEU A 254 -3.72 8.44 -6.55
CA LEU A 254 -3.22 8.49 -7.93
C LEU A 254 -3.43 7.16 -8.66
N ILE A 255 -3.15 6.03 -8.00
CA ILE A 255 -3.32 4.70 -8.60
C ILE A 255 -4.81 4.46 -8.95
N ILE A 256 -5.71 4.81 -8.02
CA ILE A 256 -7.16 4.60 -8.23
C ILE A 256 -7.68 5.47 -9.36
N SER A 257 -7.23 6.71 -9.45
CA SER A 257 -7.67 7.64 -10.49
C SER A 257 -7.24 7.17 -11.89
N ILE A 258 -6.03 6.61 -12.01
CA ILE A 258 -5.57 6.01 -13.29
C ILE A 258 -6.39 4.77 -13.64
N LEU A 259 -6.77 3.97 -12.65
CA LEU A 259 -7.67 2.83 -12.85
C LEU A 259 -9.03 3.28 -13.37
N SER A 260 -9.60 4.35 -12.82
CA SER A 260 -10.89 4.88 -13.27
C SER A 260 -10.83 5.41 -14.70
N ILE A 261 -9.67 5.98 -15.12
CA ILE A 261 -9.45 6.45 -16.49
C ILE A 261 -9.33 5.28 -17.47
N GLY A 262 -8.91 4.07 -17.02
CA GLY A 262 -8.88 2.86 -17.86
C GLY A 262 -7.55 2.15 -17.96
N PHE A 263 -6.47 2.68 -17.40
CA PHE A 263 -5.11 2.17 -17.57
C PHE A 263 -4.70 1.26 -16.40
N SER A 264 -5.13 -0.01 -16.44
CA SER A 264 -4.87 -0.99 -15.37
C SER A 264 -3.39 -1.38 -15.27
N VAL A 265 -2.71 -1.53 -16.41
CA VAL A 265 -1.28 -1.91 -16.46
C VAL A 265 -0.41 -0.81 -15.85
N LEU A 266 -0.68 0.46 -16.19
CA LEU A 266 0.05 1.61 -15.65
C LEU A 266 -0.20 1.75 -14.14
N ALA A 267 -1.43 1.52 -13.69
CA ALA A 267 -1.78 1.51 -12.27
C ALA A 267 -1.00 0.42 -11.52
N PHE A 268 -0.87 -0.77 -12.12
CA PHE A 268 -0.09 -1.87 -11.55
C PHE A 268 1.41 -1.53 -11.50
N PHE A 269 1.95 -0.96 -12.57
CA PHE A 269 3.34 -0.51 -12.63
C PHE A 269 3.65 0.50 -11.51
N HIS A 270 2.79 1.52 -11.36
CA HIS A 270 2.98 2.53 -10.30
C HIS A 270 2.82 1.92 -8.90
N LEU A 271 1.96 0.89 -8.75
CA LEU A 271 1.81 0.18 -7.48
C LEU A 271 3.12 -0.50 -7.06
N LEU A 272 3.81 -1.16 -7.99
CA LEU A 272 5.09 -1.85 -7.69
C LEU A 272 6.19 -0.86 -7.32
N THR A 273 6.37 0.21 -8.12
CA THR A 273 7.37 1.25 -7.82
C THR A 273 7.08 1.94 -6.50
N HIS A 274 5.79 2.25 -6.22
CA HIS A 274 5.33 2.84 -4.96
C HIS A 274 5.72 1.97 -3.76
N ALA A 275 5.52 0.66 -3.85
CA ALA A 275 5.83 -0.27 -2.76
C ALA A 275 7.32 -0.21 -2.37
N LEU A 276 8.21 -0.07 -3.36
CA LEU A 276 9.67 -0.03 -3.14
C LEU A 276 10.11 1.21 -2.38
N PHE A 277 9.83 2.42 -2.94
CA PHE A 277 10.34 3.64 -2.30
C PHE A 277 9.62 3.94 -0.97
N LYS A 278 8.38 3.48 -0.80
CA LYS A 278 7.67 3.66 0.48
C LYS A 278 8.19 2.73 1.58
N ALA A 279 8.49 1.47 1.24
CA ALA A 279 9.12 0.56 2.20
C ALA A 279 10.45 1.15 2.69
N LEU A 280 11.26 1.67 1.76
CA LEU A 280 12.53 2.33 2.10
C LEU A 280 12.32 3.54 3.02
N LEU A 281 11.35 4.41 2.70
CA LEU A 281 11.03 5.59 3.53
C LEU A 281 10.66 5.20 4.97
N PHE A 282 9.79 4.19 5.13
CA PHE A 282 9.36 3.76 6.46
C PHE A 282 10.49 3.13 7.27
N ILE A 283 11.36 2.36 6.61
CA ILE A 283 12.52 1.75 7.30
C ILE A 283 13.50 2.85 7.74
N CYS A 284 13.83 3.81 6.87
CA CYS A 284 14.71 4.94 7.22
C CYS A 284 14.12 5.77 8.37
N ALA A 285 12.81 6.08 8.30
CA ALA A 285 12.12 6.79 9.38
C ALA A 285 12.15 6.00 10.69
N GLY A 286 12.03 4.66 10.61
CA GLY A 286 12.11 3.80 11.77
C GLY A 286 13.47 3.90 12.47
N ILE A 287 14.55 3.94 11.69
CA ILE A 287 15.92 4.08 12.26
C ILE A 287 16.05 5.43 12.95
N VAL A 288 15.60 6.51 12.29
CA VAL A 288 15.64 7.86 12.87
C VAL A 288 14.90 7.88 14.22
N ILE A 289 13.69 7.34 14.28
CA ILE A 289 12.88 7.30 15.51
C ILE A 289 13.57 6.47 16.60
N HIS A 290 14.13 5.32 16.24
CA HIS A 290 14.81 4.41 17.17
C HIS A 290 16.07 5.06 17.78
N VAL A 291 16.86 5.73 16.94
CA VAL A 291 18.11 6.37 17.36
C VAL A 291 17.85 7.58 18.27
N ILE A 292 16.73 8.31 18.00
CA ILE A 292 16.35 9.51 18.79
C ILE A 292 15.43 9.14 19.99
N LYS A 293 15.41 7.85 20.36
CA LYS A 293 14.64 7.34 21.53
C LYS A 293 13.15 7.69 21.45
N ASP A 294 12.54 7.26 20.35
CA ASP A 294 11.08 7.27 20.11
C ASP A 294 10.44 8.64 19.91
N SER A 295 11.22 9.73 19.74
CA SER A 295 10.64 11.01 19.32
C SER A 295 10.22 10.92 17.85
N GLN A 296 8.97 11.26 17.55
CA GLN A 296 8.39 11.20 16.21
C GLN A 296 8.24 12.58 15.58
N ASP A 297 8.38 13.65 16.34
CA ASP A 297 8.18 15.04 15.90
C ASP A 297 9.43 15.54 15.17
N ILE A 298 9.27 15.96 13.90
CA ILE A 298 10.37 16.42 13.05
C ILE A 298 11.05 17.70 13.57
N ARG A 299 10.37 18.49 14.41
CA ARG A 299 10.91 19.76 14.95
C ARG A 299 12.06 19.52 15.95
N PHE A 300 12.05 18.37 16.63
CA PHE A 300 13.09 18.01 17.59
C PHE A 300 14.24 17.23 16.96
N ILE A 301 14.15 16.95 15.66
CA ILE A 301 15.19 16.28 14.87
C ILE A 301 16.05 17.39 14.24
N GLY A 302 17.10 17.05 13.58
CA GLY A 302 17.92 17.99 12.80
C GLY A 302 19.34 17.49 12.65
N ASN A 303 19.98 17.90 11.55
CA ASN A 303 21.40 17.65 11.24
C ASN A 303 21.80 16.17 11.32
N LEU A 304 20.90 15.26 10.89
CA LEU A 304 21.18 13.82 10.90
C LEU A 304 22.18 13.40 9.81
N SER A 305 22.44 14.26 8.84
CA SER A 305 23.31 13.94 7.70
C SER A 305 24.74 13.58 8.14
N PHE A 306 25.24 14.18 9.21
CA PHE A 306 26.58 13.91 9.73
C PHE A 306 26.64 12.64 10.61
N GLN A 307 25.56 12.36 11.34
CA GLN A 307 25.53 11.28 12.33
C GLN A 307 25.07 9.94 11.75
N LEU A 308 24.18 9.99 10.76
CA LEU A 308 23.59 8.83 10.09
C LEU A 308 23.74 8.98 8.57
N PRO A 309 24.96 8.90 8.01
CA PRO A 309 25.20 9.21 6.60
C PRO A 309 24.47 8.25 5.64
N ILE A 310 24.46 6.93 5.89
CA ILE A 310 23.82 5.95 5.00
C ILE A 310 22.30 6.13 5.03
N THR A 311 21.71 6.24 6.21
CA THR A 311 20.25 6.42 6.35
C THR A 311 19.80 7.75 5.75
N SER A 312 20.59 8.82 5.88
CA SER A 312 20.26 10.13 5.30
C SER A 312 20.26 10.08 3.77
N VAL A 313 21.24 9.41 3.14
CA VAL A 313 21.27 9.22 1.69
C VAL A 313 20.07 8.41 1.22
N CYS A 314 19.73 7.32 1.92
CA CYS A 314 18.59 6.48 1.57
C CYS A 314 17.26 7.24 1.71
N LEU A 315 17.14 8.06 2.75
CA LEU A 315 15.96 8.91 2.97
C LEU A 315 15.85 9.98 1.87
N CYS A 316 16.96 10.58 1.47
CA CYS A 316 17.00 11.53 0.35
C CYS A 316 16.53 10.88 -0.95
N ILE A 317 17.13 9.74 -1.33
CA ILE A 317 16.82 9.06 -2.59
C ILE A 317 15.36 8.63 -2.64
N SER A 318 14.82 8.12 -1.53
CA SER A 318 13.41 7.71 -1.47
C SER A 318 12.45 8.91 -1.55
N ASN A 319 12.80 10.06 -0.97
CA ASN A 319 12.04 11.31 -1.09
C ASN A 319 12.10 11.87 -2.52
N LEU A 320 13.26 11.83 -3.16
CA LEU A 320 13.45 12.27 -4.55
C LEU A 320 12.69 11.36 -5.52
N ALA A 321 12.66 10.04 -5.25
CA ALA A 321 11.86 9.10 -6.03
C ALA A 321 10.37 9.39 -5.89
N LEU A 322 9.93 9.78 -4.69
CA LEU A 322 8.53 10.19 -4.43
C LEU A 322 8.17 11.48 -5.17
N CYS A 323 9.12 12.42 -5.30
CA CYS A 323 8.93 13.66 -6.07
C CYS A 323 8.89 13.42 -7.58
N GLY A 324 9.43 12.29 -8.04
CA GLY A 324 9.50 11.96 -9.47
C GLY A 324 10.67 12.59 -10.19
N ILE A 325 11.84 12.68 -9.53
CA ILE A 325 13.07 13.18 -10.16
C ILE A 325 13.57 12.17 -11.19
N PRO A 326 14.05 12.62 -12.36
CA PRO A 326 14.45 11.73 -13.45
C PRO A 326 15.40 10.61 -13.03
N PHE A 327 15.27 9.48 -13.69
CA PHE A 327 16.09 8.26 -13.56
C PHE A 327 15.84 7.46 -12.26
N LEU A 328 14.92 7.89 -11.39
CA LEU A 328 14.48 7.10 -10.22
C LEU A 328 13.19 6.34 -10.53
N ALA A 329 12.89 5.29 -9.75
CA ALA A 329 11.75 4.41 -10.00
C ALA A 329 10.41 5.17 -10.09
N GLY A 330 10.25 6.22 -9.27
CA GLY A 330 9.03 7.03 -9.25
C GLY A 330 8.81 7.87 -10.51
N PHE A 331 9.87 8.24 -11.21
CA PHE A 331 9.79 9.05 -12.45
C PHE A 331 9.05 8.30 -13.54
N TYR A 332 9.51 7.09 -13.87
CA TYR A 332 8.98 6.32 -15.00
C TYR A 332 7.47 6.11 -14.91
N SER A 333 6.97 5.82 -13.72
CA SER A 333 5.53 5.55 -13.53
C SER A 333 4.72 6.85 -13.39
N ARG A 334 5.21 7.82 -12.61
CA ARG A 334 4.47 9.03 -12.27
C ARG A 334 4.36 9.98 -13.46
N ASP A 335 5.43 10.12 -14.23
CA ASP A 335 5.46 11.01 -15.40
C ASP A 335 4.46 10.54 -16.46
N LEU A 336 4.44 9.23 -16.75
CA LEU A 336 3.45 8.62 -17.65
C LEU A 336 2.01 8.87 -17.16
N ILE A 337 1.77 8.77 -15.84
CA ILE A 337 0.44 9.05 -15.26
C ILE A 337 0.03 10.49 -15.53
N LEU A 338 0.90 11.46 -15.28
CA LEU A 338 0.58 12.88 -15.48
C LEU A 338 0.36 13.21 -16.94
N GLU A 339 1.14 12.59 -17.83
CA GLU A 339 0.98 12.73 -19.29
C GLU A 339 -0.40 12.23 -19.74
N ILE A 340 -0.82 11.06 -19.30
CA ILE A 340 -2.14 10.48 -19.64
C ILE A 340 -3.27 11.37 -19.10
N VAL A 341 -3.14 11.86 -17.87
CA VAL A 341 -4.15 12.77 -17.26
C VAL A 341 -4.24 14.07 -18.09
N SER A 342 -3.11 14.57 -18.59
CA SER A 342 -3.11 15.82 -19.39
C SER A 342 -3.81 15.66 -20.76
N LEU A 343 -3.82 14.43 -21.29
CA LEU A 343 -4.48 14.12 -22.57
C LEU A 343 -6.01 13.95 -22.45
N ARG A 344 -6.55 13.88 -21.24
CA ARG A 344 -7.99 13.75 -20.99
C ARG A 344 -8.60 15.09 -20.59
N TYR A 345 -9.73 15.45 -21.21
CA TYR A 345 -10.44 16.72 -20.97
C TYR A 345 -11.23 16.67 -19.65
N ILE A 346 -10.52 16.62 -18.52
CA ILE A 346 -11.14 16.56 -17.19
C ILE A 346 -10.62 17.79 -16.40
N ASN A 347 -11.19 18.96 -16.67
CA ASN A 347 -10.67 20.27 -16.24
C ASN A 347 -10.42 20.35 -14.71
N ILE A 348 -11.42 20.03 -13.88
CA ILE A 348 -11.32 20.15 -12.42
C ILE A 348 -10.31 19.12 -11.88
N PHE A 349 -10.37 17.88 -12.37
CA PHE A 349 -9.47 16.80 -11.92
C PHE A 349 -8.03 17.07 -12.35
N PHE A 350 -7.82 17.64 -13.54
CA PHE A 350 -6.50 18.09 -14.01
C PHE A 350 -5.87 19.06 -13.00
N PHE A 351 -6.62 20.09 -12.58
CA PHE A 351 -6.14 21.05 -11.58
C PHE A 351 -5.79 20.35 -10.26
N LEU A 352 -6.69 19.49 -9.76
CA LEU A 352 -6.45 18.75 -8.50
C LEU A 352 -5.18 17.89 -8.57
N PHE A 353 -4.94 17.22 -9.71
CA PHE A 353 -3.75 16.38 -9.91
C PHE A 353 -2.48 17.22 -9.88
N TYR A 354 -2.40 18.26 -10.69
CA TYR A 354 -1.19 19.09 -10.79
C TYR A 354 -0.91 19.85 -9.51
N PHE A 355 -1.95 20.39 -8.88
CA PHE A 355 -1.80 21.07 -7.58
C PHE A 355 -1.29 20.09 -6.51
N SER A 356 -1.83 18.88 -6.49
CA SER A 356 -1.38 17.87 -5.52
C SER A 356 0.07 17.44 -5.77
N THR A 357 0.56 17.41 -7.03
CA THR A 357 1.98 17.11 -7.30
C THR A 357 2.87 18.21 -6.70
N GLY A 358 2.45 19.47 -6.76
CA GLY A 358 3.14 20.57 -6.06
C GLY A 358 3.19 20.34 -4.55
N LEU A 359 2.07 19.89 -3.96
CA LEU A 359 2.01 19.59 -2.52
C LEU A 359 2.97 18.45 -2.10
N THR A 360 3.24 17.47 -3.00
CA THR A 360 4.23 16.42 -2.69
C THR A 360 5.64 16.99 -2.58
N VAL A 361 5.98 17.90 -3.46
CA VAL A 361 7.29 18.55 -3.44
C VAL A 361 7.44 19.35 -2.14
N CYS A 362 6.39 20.10 -1.75
CA CYS A 362 6.40 20.91 -0.54
C CYS A 362 6.69 20.09 0.72
N TYR A 363 5.90 19.02 1.00
CA TYR A 363 6.12 18.24 2.24
C TYR A 363 7.42 17.42 2.19
N SER A 364 7.87 16.97 1.01
CA SER A 364 9.13 16.22 0.90
C SER A 364 10.34 17.11 1.18
N PHE A 365 10.36 18.34 0.65
CA PHE A 365 11.41 19.32 0.95
C PHE A 365 11.34 19.78 2.41
N ARG A 366 10.15 19.96 2.97
CA ARG A 366 9.99 20.26 4.39
C ARG A 366 10.58 19.15 5.26
N LEU A 367 10.27 17.88 4.93
CA LEU A 367 10.82 16.73 5.66
C LEU A 367 12.35 16.70 5.55
N PHE A 368 12.88 16.89 4.34
CA PHE A 368 14.33 16.96 4.08
C PHE A 368 15.01 18.04 4.93
N TYR A 369 14.44 19.24 4.95
CA TYR A 369 15.01 20.38 5.70
C TYR A 369 15.05 20.08 7.20
N TYR A 370 13.93 19.67 7.79
CA TYR A 370 13.84 19.46 9.23
C TYR A 370 14.69 18.27 9.72
N THR A 371 14.77 17.18 8.94
CA THR A 371 15.48 15.98 9.39
C THR A 371 16.98 16.03 9.11
N LEU A 372 17.39 16.56 7.96
CA LEU A 372 18.78 16.42 7.50
C LEU A 372 19.58 17.71 7.54
N CYS A 373 18.98 18.87 7.16
CA CYS A 373 19.71 20.13 6.99
C CYS A 373 19.54 21.12 8.14
N GLY A 374 18.44 21.00 8.90
CA GLY A 374 18.13 21.92 10.00
C GLY A 374 19.11 21.81 11.17
N ASP A 375 19.03 22.76 12.08
CA ASP A 375 19.90 22.78 13.28
C ASP A 375 19.67 21.54 14.14
N PHE A 376 20.71 21.13 14.83
CA PHE A 376 20.69 19.98 15.73
C PHE A 376 19.89 20.31 17.00
N ASN A 377 18.67 19.84 17.06
CA ASN A 377 17.71 20.13 18.15
C ASN A 377 17.58 18.97 19.16
N ILE A 378 18.39 17.91 19.00
CA ILE A 378 18.37 16.73 19.85
C ILE A 378 19.19 17.02 21.12
N LEU A 379 18.78 16.44 22.25
CA LEU A 379 19.52 16.57 23.50
C LEU A 379 20.95 16.01 23.37
N SER A 380 21.92 16.70 23.91
CA SER A 380 23.38 16.50 23.70
C SER A 380 23.91 15.16 24.22
N ILE A 381 23.14 14.42 25.04
CA ILE A 381 23.59 13.21 25.74
C ILE A 381 23.41 11.93 24.91
N TYR A 382 22.86 12.00 23.70
CA TYR A 382 22.60 10.81 22.89
C TYR A 382 23.81 10.44 22.02
N ASN A 383 24.23 9.18 22.12
CA ASN A 383 25.25 8.61 21.23
C ASN A 383 24.55 8.13 19.97
N ILE A 384 24.59 8.92 18.92
CA ILE A 384 23.92 8.67 17.63
C ILE A 384 24.94 8.07 16.65
N GLY A 385 24.64 6.89 16.12
CA GLY A 385 25.54 6.25 15.15
C GLY A 385 24.87 5.09 14.41
N GLU A 386 25.43 4.75 13.26
CA GLU A 386 25.00 3.66 12.40
C GLU A 386 25.83 2.40 12.66
N TYR A 387 25.52 1.65 13.71
CA TYR A 387 26.33 0.51 14.15
C TYR A 387 25.71 -0.86 13.87
N ARG A 388 24.46 -0.93 13.38
CA ARG A 388 23.74 -2.20 13.24
C ARG A 388 23.77 -2.70 11.79
N PHE A 389 24.46 -3.81 11.59
CA PHE A 389 24.78 -4.38 10.28
C PHE A 389 23.54 -4.89 9.52
N ASN A 390 22.60 -5.54 10.22
CA ASN A 390 21.41 -6.10 9.56
C ASN A 390 20.45 -4.99 9.07
N ILE A 391 20.36 -3.90 9.82
CA ILE A 391 19.59 -2.71 9.42
C ILE A 391 20.14 -2.15 8.10
N ILE A 392 21.46 -2.00 8.01
CA ILE A 392 22.13 -1.45 6.81
C ILE A 392 21.90 -2.36 5.59
N LYS A 393 22.00 -3.70 5.77
CA LYS A 393 21.73 -4.66 4.69
C LYS A 393 20.28 -4.52 4.16
N GLY A 394 19.32 -4.39 5.06
CA GLY A 394 17.90 -4.23 4.67
C GLY A 394 17.66 -2.97 3.86
N ILE A 395 18.27 -1.85 4.27
CA ILE A 395 18.13 -0.57 3.58
C ILE A 395 18.80 -0.60 2.20
N LEU A 396 20.03 -1.09 2.13
CA LEU A 396 20.79 -1.12 0.87
C LEU A 396 20.11 -2.02 -0.17
N GLY A 397 19.53 -3.14 0.27
CA GLY A 397 18.75 -4.01 -0.62
C GLY A 397 17.58 -3.30 -1.27
N LEU A 398 16.81 -2.53 -0.48
CA LEU A 398 15.69 -1.73 -1.00
C LEU A 398 16.17 -0.56 -1.86
N LEU A 399 17.27 0.08 -1.48
CA LEU A 399 17.81 1.24 -2.20
C LEU A 399 18.18 0.87 -3.65
N ILE A 400 18.91 -0.23 -3.85
CA ILE A 400 19.34 -0.67 -5.18
C ILE A 400 18.11 -0.83 -6.11
N ILE A 401 17.07 -1.50 -5.62
CA ILE A 401 15.86 -1.73 -6.43
C ILE A 401 15.02 -0.46 -6.56
N ALA A 402 15.05 0.46 -5.58
CA ALA A 402 14.37 1.76 -5.70
C ALA A 402 15.01 2.65 -6.77
N ILE A 403 16.28 2.46 -7.10
CA ILE A 403 16.96 3.19 -8.19
C ILE A 403 16.68 2.49 -9.53
N ILE A 404 16.97 1.19 -9.63
CA ILE A 404 16.96 0.44 -10.90
C ILE A 404 15.54 -0.07 -11.25
N GLY A 405 14.67 -0.30 -10.25
CA GLY A 405 13.39 -0.97 -10.43
C GLY A 405 12.44 -0.30 -11.42
N GLY A 406 12.53 1.03 -11.56
CA GLY A 406 11.71 1.76 -12.53
C GLY A 406 12.05 1.41 -13.97
N SER A 407 13.33 1.47 -14.31
CA SER A 407 13.82 1.14 -15.65
C SER A 407 13.73 -0.36 -15.96
N PHE A 408 13.81 -1.21 -14.93
CA PHE A 408 13.70 -2.67 -15.10
C PHE A 408 12.26 -3.11 -15.39
N LEU A 409 11.28 -2.40 -14.84
CA LEU A 409 9.86 -2.74 -14.99
C LEU A 409 9.18 -2.02 -16.16
N SER A 410 9.79 -0.92 -16.69
CA SER A 410 9.27 -0.19 -17.85
C SER A 410 9.57 -0.96 -19.14
#